data_347eec80dbfb31c9ec94b8f958b6eb4a
#
_entry.id   347eec80dbfb31c9ec94b8f958b6eb4a
#
_cell.length_a   1.000
_cell.length_b   1.000
_cell.length_c   1.000
_cell.angle_alpha   90.00
_cell.angle_beta   90.00
_cell.angle_gamma   90.00
#
_symmetry.space_group_name_H-M   'P 1'
#
loop_
_entity.id
_entity.type
_entity.pdbx_description
1 polymer ?
#
loop_
_entity_poly.entity_id
_entity_poly.type
_entity_poly.pdbx_seq_one_letter_code
_entity_poly.pdbx_strand_id
1 'polypeptide(L)'
;MNNLPKDFEVFSDARRQGFLRAKEIKDRGENMVGVFCTYTPKEVIYAAGAHPVSLCASNDETIPEAEKHLPKNLCPLIKASYGFALTDKCPYMYFSDLVVGETTCDGKKKMYELLGEIKDTHIMNLPNMKNEESLELWKKEIEKLITKLENKFNVEITEEKLKENIKFCNEERKILKEFYSLGKLVPPPISGYEIYKVLEGANFTFDKKEQNERLTKMIEHLKEVHKNNEGPISKNAPRILITGCPIGGVYEKVVKPLEELGGVVVAFENCSGIKNLEELVDESETPITALAKKYLNIPCSVMSPNKGREEILKNLIDEYQIDGVVEVVLQACHTYAVESYNIRKIVTKDKEIPYIALETDYSQTDFGQIKIRMEAFLELLG
;
A
#
# COMPACT_ATOMS: atom_id res chain seq x y z
N MET A 1 -23.39 14.36 -18.94
CA MET A 1 -22.19 13.55 -19.27
C MET A 1 -20.89 14.39 -19.29
N ASN A 2 -20.94 15.61 -18.85
CA ASN A 2 -19.76 16.49 -18.83
C ASN A 2 -18.95 16.22 -17.58
N ASN A 3 -17.71 15.82 -17.69
CA ASN A 3 -16.65 15.57 -16.73
C ASN A 3 -16.07 14.13 -16.75
N LEU A 4 -16.10 13.48 -17.90
CA LEU A 4 -15.35 12.26 -18.14
C LEU A 4 -14.22 12.55 -19.14
N PRO A 5 -13.08 11.83 -19.08
CA PRO A 5 -11.99 12.02 -20.02
C PRO A 5 -12.40 11.70 -21.47
N LYS A 6 -11.72 12.30 -22.44
CA LYS A 6 -12.05 12.13 -23.87
C LYS A 6 -12.03 10.67 -24.32
N ASP A 7 -11.12 9.88 -23.74
CA ASP A 7 -10.91 8.49 -24.11
C ASP A 7 -11.74 7.50 -23.24
N PHE A 8 -12.77 7.99 -22.52
CA PHE A 8 -13.54 7.16 -21.58
C PHE A 8 -14.11 5.89 -22.23
N GLU A 9 -14.64 5.98 -23.43
CA GLU A 9 -15.30 4.87 -24.13
C GLU A 9 -14.35 3.73 -24.55
N VAL A 10 -13.05 4.02 -24.70
CA VAL A 10 -12.04 3.02 -25.07
C VAL A 10 -11.34 2.40 -23.85
N PHE A 11 -11.67 2.84 -22.64
CA PHE A 11 -11.10 2.25 -21.42
C PHE A 11 -11.67 0.86 -21.14
N SER A 12 -10.90 0.03 -20.44
CA SER A 12 -11.37 -1.25 -19.91
C SER A 12 -12.57 -1.07 -18.96
N ASP A 13 -13.42 -2.09 -18.84
CA ASP A 13 -14.62 -2.04 -17.97
C ASP A 13 -14.26 -1.69 -16.52
N ALA A 14 -13.19 -2.28 -15.97
CA ALA A 14 -12.74 -1.98 -14.61
C ALA A 14 -12.38 -0.50 -14.43
N ARG A 15 -11.71 0.11 -15.42
CA ARG A 15 -11.35 1.52 -15.40
C ARG A 15 -12.59 2.40 -15.54
N ARG A 16 -13.51 2.07 -16.45
CA ARG A 16 -14.79 2.80 -16.60
C ARG A 16 -15.59 2.78 -15.30
N GLN A 17 -15.68 1.65 -14.63
CA GLN A 17 -16.34 1.56 -13.33
C GLN A 17 -15.65 2.41 -12.25
N GLY A 18 -14.32 2.49 -12.27
CA GLY A 18 -13.57 3.41 -11.40
C GLY A 18 -13.92 4.87 -11.64
N PHE A 19 -14.01 5.30 -12.91
CA PHE A 19 -14.45 6.66 -13.28
C PHE A 19 -15.89 6.95 -12.85
N LEU A 20 -16.81 6.01 -13.03
CA LEU A 20 -18.21 6.19 -12.63
C LEU A 20 -18.35 6.33 -11.11
N ARG A 21 -17.67 5.49 -10.33
CA ARG A 21 -17.68 5.58 -8.87
C ARG A 21 -17.09 6.90 -8.35
N ALA A 22 -15.95 7.31 -8.90
CA ALA A 22 -15.34 8.60 -8.52
C ALA A 22 -16.23 9.78 -8.93
N LYS A 23 -16.88 9.70 -10.10
CA LYS A 23 -17.84 10.70 -10.55
C LYS A 23 -19.06 10.80 -9.63
N GLU A 24 -19.62 9.68 -9.16
CA GLU A 24 -20.74 9.67 -8.21
C GLU A 24 -20.44 10.45 -6.93
N ILE A 25 -19.22 10.34 -6.40
CA ILE A 25 -18.75 11.13 -5.26
C ILE A 25 -18.78 12.62 -5.61
N LYS A 26 -18.24 13.00 -6.76
CA LYS A 26 -18.22 14.40 -7.21
C LYS A 26 -19.63 14.94 -7.49
N ASP A 27 -20.52 14.13 -8.04
CA ASP A 27 -21.91 14.52 -8.31
C ASP A 27 -22.72 14.76 -7.02
N ARG A 28 -22.33 14.13 -5.89
CA ARG A 28 -22.87 14.41 -4.55
C ARG A 28 -22.27 15.66 -3.91
N GLY A 29 -21.32 16.33 -4.57
CA GLY A 29 -20.63 17.50 -4.03
C GLY A 29 -19.55 17.17 -3.01
N GLU A 30 -19.15 15.91 -2.89
CA GLU A 30 -18.12 15.45 -1.96
C GLU A 30 -16.71 15.65 -2.54
N ASN A 31 -15.72 15.83 -1.67
CA ASN A 31 -14.33 16.07 -2.06
C ASN A 31 -13.50 14.78 -2.05
N MET A 32 -12.51 14.72 -2.94
CA MET A 32 -11.60 13.59 -3.05
C MET A 32 -10.15 14.06 -2.94
N VAL A 33 -9.36 13.40 -2.09
CA VAL A 33 -7.94 13.68 -1.89
C VAL A 33 -7.12 12.45 -2.29
N GLY A 34 -6.33 12.60 -3.34
CA GLY A 34 -5.41 11.56 -3.79
C GLY A 34 -4.17 11.51 -2.90
N VAL A 35 -3.76 10.31 -2.47
CA VAL A 35 -2.59 10.10 -1.60
C VAL A 35 -1.60 9.12 -2.22
N PHE A 36 -0.30 9.42 -2.10
CA PHE A 36 0.75 8.60 -2.72
C PHE A 36 1.43 7.61 -1.78
N CYS A 37 1.31 7.80 -0.49
CA CYS A 37 2.04 6.95 0.44
C CYS A 37 1.23 6.66 1.70
N THR A 38 1.65 5.62 2.42
CA THR A 38 1.06 5.24 3.71
C THR A 38 1.36 6.22 4.84
N TYR A 39 2.23 7.20 4.63
CA TYR A 39 2.54 8.24 5.62
C TYR A 39 1.49 9.36 5.72
N THR A 40 0.61 9.54 4.72
CA THR A 40 -0.48 10.51 4.81
C THR A 40 -1.51 10.09 5.86
N PRO A 41 -1.78 10.89 6.89
CA PRO A 41 -2.81 10.59 7.89
C PRO A 41 -4.21 10.74 7.28
N LYS A 42 -4.83 9.61 6.92
CA LYS A 42 -6.17 9.57 6.29
C LYS A 42 -7.25 10.18 7.20
N GLU A 43 -7.06 10.09 8.51
CA GLU A 43 -7.93 10.69 9.52
C GLU A 43 -8.14 12.18 9.32
N VAL A 44 -7.07 12.89 8.95
CA VAL A 44 -7.13 14.34 8.68
C VAL A 44 -7.97 14.64 7.45
N ILE A 45 -7.88 13.79 6.42
CA ILE A 45 -8.66 13.92 5.19
C ILE A 45 -10.14 13.65 5.47
N TYR A 46 -10.45 12.58 6.23
CA TYR A 46 -11.83 12.29 6.63
C TYR A 46 -12.40 13.39 7.53
N ALA A 47 -11.60 13.96 8.44
CA ALA A 47 -12.02 15.08 9.30
C ALA A 47 -12.36 16.34 8.50
N ALA A 48 -11.77 16.51 7.32
CA ALA A 48 -12.13 17.55 6.35
C ALA A 48 -13.42 17.24 5.54
N GLY A 49 -14.07 16.08 5.75
CA GLY A 49 -15.22 15.63 4.97
C GLY A 49 -14.85 15.18 3.54
N ALA A 50 -13.61 14.77 3.32
CA ALA A 50 -13.13 14.33 2.01
C ALA A 50 -12.78 12.83 2.02
N HIS A 51 -12.74 12.22 0.84
CA HIS A 51 -12.41 10.81 0.64
C HIS A 51 -10.94 10.65 0.25
N PRO A 52 -10.09 10.01 1.06
CA PRO A 52 -8.74 9.63 0.65
C PRO A 52 -8.77 8.47 -0.34
N VAL A 53 -7.94 8.52 -1.38
CA VAL A 53 -7.79 7.44 -2.36
C VAL A 53 -6.33 7.29 -2.79
N SER A 54 -5.86 6.05 -2.95
CA SER A 54 -4.49 5.78 -3.38
C SER A 54 -4.26 6.18 -4.84
N LEU A 55 -3.09 6.78 -5.12
CA LEU A 55 -2.66 7.19 -6.46
C LEU A 55 -1.44 6.43 -6.98
N CYS A 56 -0.89 5.47 -6.22
CA CYS A 56 0.23 4.67 -6.68
C CYS A 56 -0.21 3.80 -7.86
N ALA A 57 0.27 4.13 -9.05
CA ALA A 57 -0.03 3.35 -10.26
C ALA A 57 0.84 2.10 -10.33
N SER A 58 0.28 1.04 -10.92
CA SER A 58 0.83 -0.31 -10.87
C SER A 58 0.79 -1.03 -12.22
N ASN A 59 0.87 -0.29 -13.34
CA ASN A 59 1.05 -0.87 -14.67
C ASN A 59 1.91 0.03 -15.57
N ASP A 60 2.40 -0.51 -16.67
CA ASP A 60 3.35 0.13 -17.59
C ASP A 60 2.72 0.97 -18.70
N GLU A 61 1.40 0.94 -18.86
CA GLU A 61 0.67 1.59 -19.97
C GLU A 61 1.08 3.05 -20.22
N THR A 62 1.30 3.82 -19.15
CA THR A 62 1.58 5.25 -19.22
C THR A 62 3.05 5.62 -19.05
N ILE A 63 3.92 4.63 -18.83
CA ILE A 63 5.36 4.85 -18.69
C ILE A 63 5.99 5.56 -19.90
N PRO A 64 5.64 5.20 -21.16
CA PRO A 64 6.19 5.90 -22.32
C PRO A 64 5.87 7.41 -22.35
N GLU A 65 4.71 7.83 -21.87
CA GLU A 65 4.36 9.25 -21.76
C GLU A 65 5.18 9.93 -20.64
N ALA A 66 5.33 9.27 -19.52
CA ALA A 66 6.16 9.79 -18.42
C ALA A 66 7.64 9.93 -18.82
N GLU A 67 8.18 9.06 -19.64
CA GLU A 67 9.59 9.08 -20.10
C GLU A 67 9.90 10.23 -21.06
N LYS A 68 8.91 11.00 -21.50
CA LYS A 68 9.14 12.27 -22.19
C LYS A 68 9.68 13.35 -21.24
N HIS A 69 9.41 13.22 -19.95
CA HIS A 69 9.80 14.16 -18.88
C HIS A 69 10.76 13.55 -17.87
N LEU A 70 10.64 12.25 -17.61
CA LEU A 70 11.39 11.52 -16.58
C LEU A 70 12.44 10.60 -17.20
N PRO A 71 13.58 10.37 -16.53
CA PRO A 71 14.62 9.48 -17.05
C PRO A 71 14.13 8.02 -17.08
N LYS A 72 14.59 7.25 -18.09
CA LYS A 72 14.24 5.84 -18.27
C LYS A 72 14.65 4.95 -17.09
N ASN A 73 15.79 5.25 -16.45
CA ASN A 73 16.32 4.53 -15.29
C ASN A 73 15.70 4.97 -13.96
N LEU A 74 14.45 5.42 -13.97
CA LEU A 74 13.67 5.75 -12.77
C LEU A 74 12.70 4.61 -12.43
N CYS A 75 12.37 4.48 -11.15
CA CYS A 75 11.43 3.47 -10.63
C CYS A 75 10.11 3.45 -11.43
N PRO A 76 9.63 2.26 -11.88
CA PRO A 76 8.42 2.15 -12.69
C PRO A 76 7.16 2.67 -11.97
N LEU A 77 7.07 2.54 -10.63
CA LEU A 77 5.96 3.10 -9.86
C LEU A 77 5.88 4.63 -10.00
N ILE A 78 7.02 5.32 -9.99
CA ILE A 78 7.07 6.78 -10.13
C ILE A 78 6.68 7.17 -11.55
N LYS A 79 7.27 6.51 -12.56
CA LYS A 79 6.96 6.77 -13.98
C LYS A 79 5.50 6.52 -14.30
N ALA A 80 4.96 5.38 -13.87
CA ALA A 80 3.55 5.03 -14.09
C ALA A 80 2.62 6.05 -13.43
N SER A 81 2.85 6.39 -12.15
CA SER A 81 2.00 7.35 -11.42
C SER A 81 1.98 8.74 -12.09
N TYR A 82 3.12 9.23 -12.53
CA TYR A 82 3.23 10.49 -13.26
C TYR A 82 2.58 10.41 -14.64
N GLY A 83 2.80 9.31 -15.36
CA GLY A 83 2.20 9.08 -16.67
C GLY A 83 0.67 9.03 -16.63
N PHE A 84 0.09 8.43 -15.60
CA PHE A 84 -1.36 8.44 -15.38
C PHE A 84 -1.90 9.86 -15.08
N ALA A 85 -1.13 10.73 -14.45
CA ALA A 85 -1.52 12.13 -14.28
C ALA A 85 -1.47 12.90 -15.60
N LEU A 86 -0.45 12.67 -16.44
CA LEU A 86 -0.31 13.30 -17.75
C LEU A 86 -1.42 12.92 -18.73
N THR A 87 -1.95 11.70 -18.63
CA THR A 87 -2.84 11.11 -19.64
C THR A 87 -4.30 11.08 -19.23
N ASP A 88 -4.65 11.57 -18.05
CA ASP A 88 -6.01 11.52 -17.47
C ASP A 88 -6.63 10.10 -17.45
N LYS A 89 -5.80 9.06 -17.48
CA LYS A 89 -6.26 7.66 -17.52
C LYS A 89 -6.57 7.06 -16.17
N CYS A 90 -6.15 7.70 -15.07
CA CYS A 90 -6.48 7.26 -13.71
C CYS A 90 -7.73 7.98 -13.20
N PRO A 91 -8.84 7.25 -12.88
CA PRO A 91 -10.07 7.89 -12.39
C PRO A 91 -9.83 8.69 -11.11
N TYR A 92 -9.03 8.18 -10.22
CA TYR A 92 -8.78 8.76 -8.91
C TYR A 92 -7.89 10.01 -9.01
N MET A 93 -6.85 9.99 -9.85
CA MET A 93 -6.04 11.17 -10.15
C MET A 93 -6.88 12.25 -10.86
N TYR A 94 -7.73 11.84 -11.82
CA TYR A 94 -8.57 12.75 -12.59
C TYR A 94 -9.53 13.55 -11.71
N PHE A 95 -10.22 12.87 -10.77
CA PHE A 95 -11.22 13.49 -9.89
C PHE A 95 -10.68 14.03 -8.56
N SER A 96 -9.41 13.82 -8.23
CA SER A 96 -8.82 14.39 -7.02
C SER A 96 -8.82 15.91 -7.07
N ASP A 97 -9.35 16.53 -6.01
CA ASP A 97 -9.37 17.98 -5.79
C ASP A 97 -8.03 18.48 -5.25
N LEU A 98 -7.33 17.62 -4.55
CA LEU A 98 -6.00 17.84 -3.99
C LEU A 98 -5.22 16.51 -4.07
N VAL A 99 -3.94 16.59 -4.33
CA VAL A 99 -3.01 15.48 -4.22
C VAL A 99 -2.07 15.71 -3.04
N VAL A 100 -1.87 14.69 -2.22
CA VAL A 100 -0.91 14.72 -1.11
C VAL A 100 0.22 13.74 -1.39
N GLY A 101 1.44 14.20 -1.27
CA GLY A 101 2.65 13.40 -1.43
C GLY A 101 3.66 13.70 -0.35
N GLU A 102 4.46 12.68 0.01
CA GLU A 102 5.48 12.81 1.03
C GLU A 102 6.88 12.64 0.42
N THR A 103 7.85 13.37 0.98
CA THR A 103 9.25 13.34 0.52
C THR A 103 9.95 12.03 0.90
N THR A 104 9.42 10.89 0.41
CA THR A 104 9.89 9.55 0.75
C THR A 104 11.23 9.21 0.08
N CYS A 105 11.32 9.30 -1.23
CA CYS A 105 12.58 9.09 -1.96
C CYS A 105 12.83 10.23 -2.95
N ASP A 106 14.06 10.37 -3.42
CA ASP A 106 14.45 11.48 -4.31
C ASP A 106 13.66 11.51 -5.62
N GLY A 107 13.39 10.34 -6.19
CA GLY A 107 12.57 10.25 -7.40
C GLY A 107 11.15 10.78 -7.20
N LYS A 108 10.51 10.44 -6.08
CA LYS A 108 9.17 10.97 -5.75
C LYS A 108 9.20 12.47 -5.49
N LYS A 109 10.15 12.96 -4.68
CA LYS A 109 10.28 14.41 -4.43
C LYS A 109 10.34 15.22 -5.73
N LYS A 110 11.18 14.79 -6.66
CA LYS A 110 11.33 15.50 -7.94
C LYS A 110 10.12 15.33 -8.86
N MET A 111 9.48 14.16 -8.85
CA MET A 111 8.25 13.94 -9.61
C MET A 111 7.10 14.85 -9.12
N TYR A 112 6.99 15.09 -7.81
CA TYR A 112 5.96 15.98 -7.26
C TYR A 112 6.07 17.44 -7.71
N GLU A 113 7.28 17.94 -8.00
CA GLU A 113 7.46 19.28 -8.58
C GLU A 113 6.76 19.37 -9.95
N LEU A 114 6.97 18.36 -10.79
CA LEU A 114 6.32 18.29 -12.10
C LEU A 114 4.80 18.01 -12.00
N LEU A 115 4.40 17.17 -11.04
CA LEU A 115 2.99 16.91 -10.79
C LEU A 115 2.24 18.15 -10.33
N GLY A 116 2.91 19.03 -9.58
CA GLY A 116 2.36 20.32 -9.13
C GLY A 116 1.98 21.28 -10.27
N GLU A 117 2.55 21.10 -11.48
CA GLU A 117 2.17 21.84 -12.68
C GLU A 117 0.85 21.34 -13.30
N ILE A 118 0.44 20.09 -12.95
CA ILE A 118 -0.74 19.42 -13.51
C ILE A 118 -1.91 19.43 -12.52
N LYS A 119 -1.62 19.18 -11.23
CA LYS A 119 -2.60 19.03 -10.14
C LYS A 119 -2.21 19.87 -8.93
N ASP A 120 -3.21 20.40 -8.21
CA ASP A 120 -2.97 21.01 -6.90
C ASP A 120 -2.37 19.96 -5.98
N THR A 121 -1.10 20.14 -5.63
CA THR A 121 -0.32 19.15 -4.89
C THR A 121 0.21 19.76 -3.59
N HIS A 122 -0.05 19.09 -2.46
CA HIS A 122 0.54 19.39 -1.16
C HIS A 122 1.64 18.38 -0.84
N ILE A 123 2.84 18.87 -0.54
CA ILE A 123 3.99 18.04 -0.24
C ILE A 123 4.31 18.13 1.25
N MET A 124 4.27 16.99 1.93
CA MET A 124 4.66 16.84 3.33
C MET A 124 6.13 16.43 3.41
N ASN A 125 6.93 17.17 4.16
CA ASN A 125 8.35 16.86 4.36
C ASN A 125 8.50 15.77 5.41
N LEU A 126 8.68 14.52 4.95
CA LEU A 126 8.84 13.37 5.82
C LEU A 126 10.25 13.35 6.43
N PRO A 127 10.40 13.39 7.75
CA PRO A 127 11.68 13.11 8.40
C PRO A 127 12.09 11.66 8.15
N ASN A 128 13.37 11.43 7.87
CA ASN A 128 13.89 10.08 7.63
C ASN A 128 14.48 9.38 8.87
N MET A 129 14.35 10.00 10.04
CA MET A 129 14.80 9.47 11.33
C MET A 129 13.65 9.42 12.33
N LYS A 130 13.72 8.50 13.30
CA LYS A 130 12.75 8.36 14.39
C LYS A 130 13.36 8.90 15.69
N ASN A 131 13.20 10.20 15.96
CA ASN A 131 13.60 10.87 17.18
C ASN A 131 12.61 11.99 17.52
N GLU A 132 12.79 12.66 18.67
CA GLU A 132 11.90 13.72 19.13
C GLU A 132 11.84 14.94 18.18
N GLU A 133 12.97 15.34 17.61
CA GLU A 133 13.01 16.43 16.62
C GLU A 133 12.21 16.09 15.37
N SER A 134 12.35 14.85 14.88
CA SER A 134 11.57 14.33 13.74
C SER A 134 10.08 14.27 14.06
N LEU A 135 9.71 13.90 15.29
CA LEU A 135 8.31 13.88 15.72
C LEU A 135 7.71 15.28 15.69
N GLU A 136 8.41 16.29 16.21
CA GLU A 136 7.95 17.68 16.21
C GLU A 136 7.88 18.26 14.78
N LEU A 137 8.82 17.90 13.90
CA LEU A 137 8.75 18.26 12.48
C LEU A 137 7.52 17.63 11.81
N TRP A 138 7.26 16.36 12.08
CA TRP A 138 6.14 15.65 11.47
C TRP A 138 4.78 16.16 11.97
N LYS A 139 4.66 16.52 13.24
CA LYS A 139 3.47 17.23 13.78
C LYS A 139 3.18 18.50 13.00
N LYS A 140 4.20 19.33 12.76
CA LYS A 140 4.06 20.56 11.96
C LYS A 140 3.62 20.29 10.51
N GLU A 141 4.09 19.21 9.90
CA GLU A 141 3.63 18.84 8.55
C GLU A 141 2.17 18.40 8.55
N ILE A 142 1.70 17.70 9.59
CA ILE A 142 0.27 17.36 9.77
C ILE A 142 -0.57 18.64 9.97
N GLU A 143 -0.11 19.60 10.77
CA GLU A 143 -0.77 20.89 10.96
C GLU A 143 -0.88 21.71 9.66
N LYS A 144 0.17 21.67 8.82
CA LYS A 144 0.13 22.29 7.48
C LYS A 144 -0.86 21.59 6.56
N LEU A 145 -0.98 20.26 6.63
CA LEU A 145 -1.99 19.53 5.87
C LEU A 145 -3.40 19.91 6.33
N ILE A 146 -3.64 20.00 7.64
CA ILE A 146 -4.92 20.48 8.20
C ILE A 146 -5.26 21.85 7.61
N THR A 147 -4.35 22.82 7.73
CA THR A 147 -4.55 24.17 7.20
C THR A 147 -4.81 24.19 5.69
N LYS A 148 -4.09 23.34 4.92
CA LYS A 148 -4.30 23.23 3.47
C LYS A 148 -5.71 22.70 3.16
N LEU A 149 -6.18 21.69 3.87
CA LEU A 149 -7.51 21.10 3.67
C LEU A 149 -8.64 22.05 4.09
N GLU A 150 -8.49 22.73 5.23
CA GLU A 150 -9.44 23.75 5.71
C GLU A 150 -9.63 24.87 4.68
N ASN A 151 -8.52 25.42 4.19
CA ASN A 151 -8.54 26.46 3.15
C ASN A 151 -9.10 25.95 1.81
N LYS A 152 -8.74 24.72 1.42
CA LYS A 152 -9.16 24.15 0.13
C LYS A 152 -10.65 23.86 0.08
N PHE A 153 -11.21 23.33 1.18
CA PHE A 153 -12.60 22.87 1.22
C PHE A 153 -13.53 23.78 2.02
N ASN A 154 -12.99 24.88 2.55
CA ASN A 154 -13.72 25.83 3.37
C ASN A 154 -14.44 25.17 4.55
N VAL A 155 -13.70 24.38 5.31
CA VAL A 155 -14.17 23.61 6.47
C VAL A 155 -13.28 23.90 7.68
N GLU A 156 -13.77 23.60 8.87
CA GLU A 156 -13.00 23.61 10.11
C GLU A 156 -12.73 22.16 10.55
N ILE A 157 -11.47 21.82 10.83
CA ILE A 157 -11.04 20.51 11.34
C ILE A 157 -10.79 20.64 12.84
N THR A 158 -11.83 20.36 13.64
CA THR A 158 -11.74 20.45 15.11
C THR A 158 -11.06 19.20 15.70
N GLU A 159 -10.63 19.32 16.97
CA GLU A 159 -10.05 18.19 17.71
C GLU A 159 -11.05 17.04 17.84
N GLU A 160 -12.34 17.34 18.02
CA GLU A 160 -13.42 16.35 18.10
C GLU A 160 -13.55 15.57 16.80
N LYS A 161 -13.55 16.25 15.65
CA LYS A 161 -13.57 15.60 14.33
C LYS A 161 -12.35 14.70 14.12
N LEU A 162 -11.17 15.11 14.56
CA LEU A 162 -9.96 14.29 14.50
C LEU A 162 -10.12 13.03 15.36
N LYS A 163 -10.60 13.14 16.60
CA LYS A 163 -10.86 12.01 17.50
C LYS A 163 -11.86 11.02 16.91
N GLU A 164 -12.96 11.51 16.35
CA GLU A 164 -13.96 10.67 15.68
C GLU A 164 -13.36 9.90 14.52
N ASN A 165 -12.57 10.56 13.68
CA ASN A 165 -11.96 9.92 12.49
C ASN A 165 -10.76 9.02 12.85
N ILE A 166 -10.05 9.28 13.94
CA ILE A 166 -9.07 8.35 14.51
C ILE A 166 -9.75 7.04 14.90
N LYS A 167 -10.85 7.13 15.66
CA LYS A 167 -11.62 5.94 16.05
C LYS A 167 -12.15 5.17 14.84
N PHE A 168 -12.72 5.89 13.87
CA PHE A 168 -13.21 5.31 12.62
C PHE A 168 -12.11 4.57 11.84
N CYS A 169 -10.95 5.18 11.64
CA CYS A 169 -9.83 4.54 10.94
C CYS A 169 -9.19 3.40 11.75
N ASN A 170 -9.17 3.49 13.08
CA ASN A 170 -8.72 2.39 13.93
C ASN A 170 -9.63 1.17 13.85
N GLU A 171 -10.94 1.36 13.76
CA GLU A 171 -11.89 0.27 13.55
C GLU A 171 -11.62 -0.45 12.21
N GLU A 172 -11.45 0.29 11.12
CA GLU A 172 -11.04 -0.28 9.82
C GLU A 172 -9.73 -1.07 9.95
N ARG A 173 -8.70 -0.50 10.59
CA ARG A 173 -7.40 -1.17 10.78
C ARG A 173 -7.53 -2.47 11.57
N LYS A 174 -8.35 -2.50 12.63
CA LYS A 174 -8.59 -3.72 13.43
C LYS A 174 -9.19 -4.82 12.58
N ILE A 175 -10.22 -4.51 11.78
CA ILE A 175 -10.89 -5.49 10.93
C ILE A 175 -9.95 -5.99 9.82
N LEU A 176 -9.22 -5.09 9.16
CA LEU A 176 -8.23 -5.47 8.14
C LEU A 176 -7.08 -6.29 8.74
N LYS A 177 -6.60 -5.96 9.93
CA LYS A 177 -5.57 -6.74 10.65
C LYS A 177 -6.08 -8.11 11.03
N GLU A 178 -7.33 -8.23 11.48
CA GLU A 178 -7.97 -9.52 11.75
C GLU A 178 -8.09 -10.36 10.48
N PHE A 179 -8.55 -9.78 9.37
CA PHE A 179 -8.58 -10.46 8.08
C PHE A 179 -7.18 -10.92 7.64
N TYR A 180 -6.19 -10.04 7.72
CA TYR A 180 -4.79 -10.37 7.43
C TYR A 180 -4.28 -11.53 8.29
N SER A 181 -4.68 -11.59 9.56
CA SER A 181 -4.26 -12.63 10.50
C SER A 181 -4.75 -14.04 10.16
N LEU A 182 -5.71 -14.19 9.24
CA LEU A 182 -6.13 -15.51 8.73
C LEU A 182 -4.97 -16.29 8.09
N GLY A 183 -3.95 -15.58 7.57
CA GLY A 183 -2.71 -16.19 7.10
C GLY A 183 -1.93 -16.95 8.18
N LYS A 184 -2.16 -16.68 9.49
CA LYS A 184 -1.53 -17.43 10.60
C LYS A 184 -2.08 -18.85 10.76
N LEU A 185 -3.30 -19.10 10.31
CA LEU A 185 -3.94 -20.42 10.42
C LEU A 185 -3.20 -21.46 9.57
N VAL A 186 -3.22 -22.72 10.01
CA VAL A 186 -2.54 -23.84 9.33
C VAL A 186 -3.54 -24.96 9.05
N PRO A 187 -3.92 -25.21 7.80
CA PRO A 187 -3.67 -24.36 6.61
C PRO A 187 -4.46 -23.05 6.67
N PRO A 188 -4.06 -22.00 5.96
CA PRO A 188 -4.89 -20.81 5.84
C PRO A 188 -6.16 -21.12 5.05
N PRO A 189 -7.32 -20.54 5.40
CA PRO A 189 -8.59 -20.83 4.72
C PRO A 189 -8.74 -20.12 3.37
N ILE A 190 -7.83 -19.26 3.02
CA ILE A 190 -7.84 -18.42 1.83
C ILE A 190 -6.42 -18.26 1.29
N SER A 191 -6.27 -18.11 -0.02
CA SER A 191 -4.98 -17.89 -0.68
C SER A 191 -4.41 -16.51 -0.36
N GLY A 192 -3.08 -16.39 -0.40
CA GLY A 192 -2.41 -15.09 -0.25
C GLY A 192 -2.74 -14.15 -1.41
N TYR A 193 -2.95 -14.68 -2.61
CA TYR A 193 -3.42 -13.90 -3.74
C TYR A 193 -4.74 -13.18 -3.45
N GLU A 194 -5.71 -13.86 -2.86
CA GLU A 194 -6.99 -13.25 -2.49
C GLU A 194 -6.88 -12.33 -1.27
N ILE A 195 -6.07 -12.69 -0.26
CA ILE A 195 -5.75 -11.79 0.86
C ILE A 195 -5.22 -10.45 0.33
N TYR A 196 -4.24 -10.51 -0.58
CA TYR A 196 -3.66 -9.30 -1.14
C TYR A 196 -4.68 -8.44 -1.90
N LYS A 197 -5.54 -9.06 -2.71
CA LYS A 197 -6.61 -8.35 -3.46
C LYS A 197 -7.57 -7.61 -2.53
N VAL A 198 -7.94 -8.20 -1.41
CA VAL A 198 -8.83 -7.57 -0.42
C VAL A 198 -8.13 -6.37 0.23
N LEU A 199 -6.89 -6.54 0.69
CA LEU A 199 -6.12 -5.48 1.34
C LEU A 199 -5.84 -4.31 0.39
N GLU A 200 -5.46 -4.60 -0.86
CA GLU A 200 -5.24 -3.56 -1.86
C GLU A 200 -6.54 -2.86 -2.24
N GLY A 201 -7.61 -3.63 -2.45
CA GLY A 201 -8.95 -3.13 -2.79
C GLY A 201 -9.52 -2.18 -1.74
N ALA A 202 -9.18 -2.38 -0.47
CA ALA A 202 -9.60 -1.49 0.61
C ALA A 202 -9.15 -0.03 0.40
N ASN A 203 -8.03 0.22 -0.29
CA ASN A 203 -7.56 1.57 -0.60
C ASN A 203 -8.39 2.30 -1.67
N PHE A 204 -9.30 1.61 -2.34
CA PHE A 204 -10.16 2.12 -3.41
C PHE A 204 -11.66 2.00 -3.09
N THR A 205 -12.00 1.61 -1.86
CA THR A 205 -13.39 1.52 -1.39
C THR A 205 -13.74 2.78 -0.60
N PHE A 206 -14.80 3.47 -1.01
CA PHE A 206 -15.24 4.72 -0.39
C PHE A 206 -16.25 4.49 0.75
N ASP A 207 -17.18 3.53 0.61
CA ASP A 207 -18.07 3.13 1.69
C ASP A 207 -17.35 2.17 2.64
N LYS A 208 -16.70 2.74 3.64
CA LYS A 208 -15.93 2.00 4.65
C LYS A 208 -16.81 1.22 5.61
N LYS A 209 -18.03 1.69 5.85
CA LYS A 209 -18.97 0.98 6.73
C LYS A 209 -19.42 -0.33 6.09
N GLU A 210 -19.85 -0.27 4.84
CA GLU A 210 -20.21 -1.48 4.08
C GLU A 210 -19.00 -2.42 3.94
N GLN A 211 -17.81 -1.88 3.64
CA GLN A 211 -16.58 -2.66 3.59
C GLN A 211 -16.32 -3.42 4.90
N ASN A 212 -16.41 -2.75 6.04
CA ASN A 212 -16.16 -3.33 7.35
C ASN A 212 -17.18 -4.43 7.68
N GLU A 213 -18.46 -4.21 7.42
CA GLU A 213 -19.51 -5.22 7.60
C GLU A 213 -19.30 -6.47 6.74
N ARG A 214 -18.90 -6.28 5.46
CA ARG A 214 -18.58 -7.39 4.55
C ARG A 214 -17.35 -8.16 5.00
N LEU A 215 -16.29 -7.47 5.40
CA LEU A 215 -15.07 -8.11 5.88
C LEU A 215 -15.30 -8.88 7.16
N THR A 216 -16.08 -8.36 8.11
CA THR A 216 -16.42 -9.07 9.36
C THR A 216 -17.13 -10.40 9.05
N LYS A 217 -18.13 -10.38 8.18
CA LYS A 217 -18.83 -11.62 7.75
C LYS A 217 -17.90 -12.59 7.02
N MET A 218 -16.98 -12.08 6.19
CA MET A 218 -15.99 -12.90 5.49
C MET A 218 -15.02 -13.56 6.46
N ILE A 219 -14.55 -12.83 7.47
CA ILE A 219 -13.67 -13.37 8.52
C ILE A 219 -14.36 -14.51 9.28
N GLU A 220 -15.60 -14.32 9.71
CA GLU A 220 -16.40 -15.34 10.39
C GLU A 220 -16.53 -16.60 9.53
N HIS A 221 -16.94 -16.45 8.27
CA HIS A 221 -17.05 -17.56 7.33
C HIS A 221 -15.73 -18.31 7.13
N LEU A 222 -14.64 -17.59 6.90
CA LEU A 222 -13.32 -18.19 6.68
C LEU A 222 -12.79 -18.93 7.92
N LYS A 223 -13.10 -18.45 9.12
CA LYS A 223 -12.79 -19.19 10.36
C LYS A 223 -13.57 -20.50 10.46
N GLU A 224 -14.82 -20.54 10.00
CA GLU A 224 -15.62 -21.77 9.92
C GLU A 224 -15.06 -22.74 8.87
N VAL A 225 -14.70 -22.26 7.68
CA VAL A 225 -14.01 -23.02 6.63
C VAL A 225 -12.73 -23.68 7.18
N HIS A 226 -11.91 -22.92 7.89
CA HIS A 226 -10.72 -23.48 8.54
C HIS A 226 -11.05 -24.55 9.57
N LYS A 227 -12.00 -24.30 10.46
CA LYS A 227 -12.41 -25.25 11.52
C LYS A 227 -12.91 -26.57 10.94
N ASN A 228 -13.59 -26.54 9.82
CA ASN A 228 -14.13 -27.72 9.14
C ASN A 228 -13.09 -28.41 8.23
N ASN A 229 -11.89 -27.85 8.05
CA ASN A 229 -10.89 -28.29 7.08
C ASN A 229 -11.40 -28.28 5.62
N GLU A 230 -12.22 -27.30 5.25
CA GLU A 230 -12.82 -27.15 3.92
C GLU A 230 -12.03 -26.18 3.02
N GLY A 231 -10.95 -25.57 3.52
CA GLY A 231 -10.12 -24.62 2.79
C GLY A 231 -9.37 -25.26 1.62
N PRO A 232 -9.05 -24.46 0.58
CA PRO A 232 -8.42 -24.96 -0.65
C PRO A 232 -6.91 -25.25 -0.50
N ILE A 233 -6.30 -24.83 0.61
CA ILE A 233 -4.84 -24.85 0.78
C ILE A 233 -4.40 -26.15 1.47
N SER A 234 -3.34 -26.78 0.91
CA SER A 234 -2.74 -27.95 1.54
C SER A 234 -2.09 -27.62 2.90
N LYS A 235 -2.21 -28.54 3.86
CA LYS A 235 -1.52 -28.43 5.17
C LYS A 235 0.00 -28.42 5.04
N ASN A 236 0.51 -29.00 3.97
CA ASN A 236 1.95 -29.15 3.70
C ASN A 236 2.46 -28.11 2.70
N ALA A 237 1.65 -27.13 2.30
CA ALA A 237 2.11 -26.10 1.38
C ALA A 237 3.19 -25.24 2.06
N PRO A 238 4.37 -25.02 1.44
CA PRO A 238 5.39 -24.14 1.96
C PRO A 238 4.82 -22.72 2.20
N ARG A 239 5.05 -22.18 3.38
CA ARG A 239 4.49 -20.89 3.85
C ARG A 239 5.45 -19.76 3.53
N ILE A 240 5.02 -18.84 2.68
CA ILE A 240 5.87 -17.81 2.09
C ILE A 240 5.48 -16.41 2.61
N LEU A 241 6.50 -15.65 2.96
CA LEU A 241 6.40 -14.22 3.21
C LEU A 241 6.86 -13.43 1.99
N ILE A 242 6.03 -12.52 1.50
CA ILE A 242 6.42 -11.52 0.50
C ILE A 242 6.84 -10.23 1.21
N THR A 243 8.05 -9.75 0.94
CA THR A 243 8.57 -8.46 1.46
C THR A 243 9.03 -7.56 0.32
N GLY A 244 9.34 -6.30 0.60
CA GLY A 244 9.93 -5.35 -0.35
C GLY A 244 9.00 -4.24 -0.81
N CYS A 245 9.07 -3.89 -2.09
CA CYS A 245 8.31 -2.83 -2.72
C CYS A 245 6.79 -3.10 -2.70
N PRO A 246 5.94 -2.05 -2.91
CA PRO A 246 4.55 -2.26 -3.26
C PRO A 246 4.42 -3.15 -4.51
N ILE A 247 3.64 -4.22 -4.41
CA ILE A 247 3.53 -5.25 -5.47
C ILE A 247 2.27 -5.16 -6.32
N GLY A 248 1.46 -4.09 -6.19
CA GLY A 248 0.17 -3.95 -6.90
C GLY A 248 0.20 -4.35 -8.37
N GLY A 249 1.23 -3.94 -9.11
CA GLY A 249 1.38 -4.28 -10.54
C GLY A 249 2.10 -5.60 -10.82
N VAL A 250 2.63 -6.26 -9.80
CA VAL A 250 3.45 -7.48 -9.99
C VAL A 250 2.93 -8.71 -9.23
N TYR A 251 1.87 -8.56 -8.42
CA TYR A 251 1.34 -9.69 -7.64
C TYR A 251 0.80 -10.81 -8.53
N GLU A 252 0.27 -10.48 -9.72
CA GLU A 252 -0.18 -11.46 -10.72
C GLU A 252 0.98 -12.34 -11.24
N LYS A 253 2.18 -11.78 -11.36
CA LYS A 253 3.35 -12.53 -11.85
C LYS A 253 4.27 -13.05 -10.75
N VAL A 254 4.03 -12.71 -9.48
CA VAL A 254 4.81 -13.22 -8.34
C VAL A 254 3.97 -14.11 -7.44
N VAL A 255 2.86 -13.60 -6.90
CA VAL A 255 2.05 -14.35 -5.90
C VAL A 255 1.29 -15.48 -6.55
N LYS A 256 0.57 -15.21 -7.63
CA LYS A 256 -0.25 -16.21 -8.31
C LYS A 256 0.54 -17.42 -8.81
N PRO A 257 1.65 -17.26 -9.59
CA PRO A 257 2.42 -18.41 -10.02
C PRO A 257 3.07 -19.18 -8.87
N LEU A 258 3.48 -18.50 -7.79
CA LEU A 258 4.02 -19.17 -6.61
C LEU A 258 3.00 -20.12 -5.97
N GLU A 259 1.73 -19.68 -5.87
CA GLU A 259 0.65 -20.52 -5.34
C GLU A 259 0.22 -21.61 -6.32
N GLU A 260 0.23 -21.36 -7.63
CA GLU A 260 0.01 -22.38 -8.66
C GLU A 260 1.09 -23.48 -8.65
N LEU A 261 2.30 -23.19 -8.20
CA LEU A 261 3.41 -24.12 -8.02
C LEU A 261 3.36 -24.89 -6.70
N GLY A 262 2.35 -24.64 -5.85
CA GLY A 262 2.10 -25.38 -4.60
C GLY A 262 2.56 -24.70 -3.32
N GLY A 263 3.17 -23.52 -3.36
CA GLY A 263 3.41 -22.70 -2.18
C GLY A 263 2.14 -21.99 -1.71
N VAL A 264 2.17 -21.33 -0.56
CA VAL A 264 1.11 -20.42 -0.10
C VAL A 264 1.71 -19.15 0.49
N VAL A 265 1.28 -17.99 -0.01
CA VAL A 265 1.68 -16.71 0.56
C VAL A 265 0.78 -16.41 1.75
N VAL A 266 1.36 -16.33 2.94
CA VAL A 266 0.62 -16.15 4.19
C VAL A 266 0.83 -14.79 4.83
N ALA A 267 1.86 -14.04 4.39
CA ALA A 267 2.17 -12.72 4.92
C ALA A 267 2.76 -11.78 3.86
N PHE A 268 2.48 -10.50 3.99
CA PHE A 268 2.96 -9.41 3.13
C PHE A 268 3.55 -8.28 3.97
N GLU A 269 4.87 -8.11 3.91
CA GLU A 269 5.58 -6.98 4.52
C GLU A 269 5.79 -5.88 3.48
N ASN A 270 4.74 -5.17 3.08
CA ASN A 270 4.76 -4.04 2.15
C ASN A 270 3.65 -3.03 2.48
N CYS A 271 3.49 -1.99 1.65
CA CYS A 271 2.53 -0.91 1.89
C CYS A 271 1.07 -1.35 1.87
N SER A 272 0.71 -2.36 1.06
CA SER A 272 -0.64 -2.94 1.03
C SER A 272 -0.84 -4.07 2.05
N GLY A 273 0.23 -4.50 2.73
CA GLY A 273 0.20 -5.51 3.79
C GLY A 273 0.23 -4.89 5.19
N ILE A 274 1.03 -5.50 6.06
CA ILE A 274 1.03 -5.20 7.49
C ILE A 274 1.50 -3.79 7.86
N LYS A 275 2.39 -3.14 7.07
CA LYS A 275 3.00 -1.85 7.43
C LYS A 275 2.01 -0.76 7.85
N ASN A 276 0.84 -0.72 7.25
CA ASN A 276 -0.19 0.27 7.56
C ASN A 276 -1.15 -0.18 8.66
N LEU A 277 -1.18 -1.49 8.96
CA LEU A 277 -2.12 -2.12 9.87
C LEU A 277 -1.51 -2.43 11.24
N GLU A 278 -0.17 -2.45 11.35
CA GLU A 278 0.52 -2.93 12.56
C GLU A 278 0.18 -2.12 13.79
N GLU A 279 0.25 -0.80 13.69
CA GLU A 279 -0.02 0.11 14.79
C GLU A 279 -1.35 0.85 14.62
N LEU A 280 -2.10 0.96 15.70
CA LEU A 280 -3.26 1.84 15.81
C LEU A 280 -2.81 3.24 16.22
N VAL A 281 -3.63 4.25 15.95
CA VAL A 281 -3.46 5.58 16.54
C VAL A 281 -3.90 5.52 18.00
N ASP A 282 -3.09 6.02 18.92
CA ASP A 282 -3.43 6.05 20.35
C ASP A 282 -4.58 7.05 20.61
N GLU A 283 -5.75 6.53 20.99
CA GLU A 283 -6.95 7.33 21.24
C GLU A 283 -6.90 8.11 22.57
N SER A 284 -5.91 7.83 23.44
CA SER A 284 -5.73 8.51 24.73
C SER A 284 -4.87 9.77 24.66
N GLU A 285 -4.09 9.92 23.59
CA GLU A 285 -3.22 11.09 23.37
C GLU A 285 -3.95 12.23 22.63
N THR A 286 -3.32 13.41 22.57
CA THR A 286 -3.79 14.50 21.70
C THR A 286 -3.71 14.07 20.24
N PRO A 287 -4.75 14.31 19.41
CA PRO A 287 -4.86 13.75 18.07
C PRO A 287 -3.63 13.94 17.18
N ILE A 288 -3.10 15.15 17.10
CA ILE A 288 -1.93 15.46 16.25
C ILE A 288 -0.70 14.68 16.72
N THR A 289 -0.49 14.56 18.02
CA THR A 289 0.64 13.81 18.58
C THR A 289 0.49 12.32 18.31
N ALA A 290 -0.70 11.77 18.53
CA ALA A 290 -1.00 10.35 18.27
C ALA A 290 -0.83 9.99 16.79
N LEU A 291 -1.36 10.84 15.90
CA LEU A 291 -1.18 10.67 14.44
C LEU A 291 0.30 10.75 14.06
N ALA A 292 1.03 11.75 14.56
CA ALA A 292 2.45 11.91 14.23
C ALA A 292 3.27 10.71 14.68
N LYS A 293 3.05 10.18 15.88
CA LYS A 293 3.73 8.98 16.38
C LYS A 293 3.44 7.76 15.50
N LYS A 294 2.18 7.45 15.27
CA LYS A 294 1.78 6.29 14.46
C LYS A 294 2.37 6.36 13.05
N TYR A 295 2.22 7.50 12.38
CA TYR A 295 2.64 7.60 10.99
C TYR A 295 4.18 7.67 10.84
N LEU A 296 4.90 8.34 11.74
CA LEU A 296 6.36 8.35 11.73
C LEU A 296 6.95 6.96 12.02
N ASN A 297 6.22 6.10 12.73
CA ASN A 297 6.64 4.75 13.06
C ASN A 297 6.54 3.75 11.90
N ILE A 298 5.90 4.10 10.78
CA ILE A 298 5.81 3.21 9.62
C ILE A 298 7.21 2.84 9.13
N PRO A 299 7.56 1.53 9.08
CA PRO A 299 8.92 1.09 8.78
C PRO A 299 9.15 0.95 7.27
N CYS A 300 9.10 2.05 6.54
CA CYS A 300 9.42 2.08 5.12
C CYS A 300 10.94 2.12 4.91
N SER A 301 11.43 1.61 3.78
CA SER A 301 12.84 1.63 3.38
C SER A 301 13.47 3.04 3.26
N VAL A 302 12.66 4.09 3.34
CA VAL A 302 13.16 5.48 3.35
C VAL A 302 13.60 5.95 4.74
N MET A 303 13.26 5.19 5.79
CA MET A 303 13.71 5.48 7.15
C MET A 303 15.13 4.98 7.37
N SER A 304 15.95 5.75 8.09
CA SER A 304 17.35 5.41 8.35
C SER A 304 17.78 5.87 9.76
N PRO A 305 18.18 4.95 10.66
CA PRO A 305 18.16 3.48 10.51
C PRO A 305 16.74 2.92 10.54
N ASN A 306 16.49 1.80 9.83
CA ASN A 306 15.19 1.18 9.72
C ASN A 306 15.04 -0.09 10.57
N LYS A 307 15.31 0.02 11.87
CA LYS A 307 15.22 -1.11 12.82
C LYS A 307 13.80 -1.67 12.95
N GLY A 308 12.79 -0.81 12.85
CA GLY A 308 11.39 -1.26 12.89
C GLY A 308 11.04 -2.26 11.78
N ARG A 309 11.60 -2.12 10.56
CA ARG A 309 11.41 -3.10 9.48
C ARG A 309 12.07 -4.44 9.80
N GLU A 310 13.27 -4.40 10.37
CA GLU A 310 13.96 -5.62 10.81
C GLU A 310 13.15 -6.39 11.87
N GLU A 311 12.56 -5.69 12.84
CA GLU A 311 11.72 -6.27 13.89
C GLU A 311 10.42 -6.85 13.35
N ILE A 312 9.69 -6.08 12.51
CA ILE A 312 8.44 -6.59 11.89
C ILE A 312 8.72 -7.84 11.06
N LEU A 313 9.80 -7.86 10.27
CA LEU A 313 10.15 -9.02 9.48
C LEU A 313 10.38 -10.27 10.35
N LYS A 314 11.14 -10.13 11.45
CA LYS A 314 11.41 -11.21 12.40
C LYS A 314 10.12 -11.73 13.04
N ASN A 315 9.24 -10.82 13.46
CA ASN A 315 7.96 -11.18 14.06
C ASN A 315 7.05 -11.91 13.07
N LEU A 316 6.96 -11.42 11.83
CA LEU A 316 6.18 -12.09 10.79
C LEU A 316 6.68 -13.50 10.50
N ILE A 317 8.00 -13.69 10.43
CA ILE A 317 8.59 -15.03 10.22
C ILE A 317 8.15 -15.99 11.32
N ASP A 318 8.21 -15.57 12.58
CA ASP A 318 7.85 -16.41 13.70
C ASP A 318 6.34 -16.64 13.81
N GLU A 319 5.54 -15.55 13.78
CA GLU A 319 4.11 -15.62 14.00
C GLU A 319 3.34 -16.33 12.87
N TYR A 320 3.82 -16.21 11.64
CA TYR A 320 3.21 -16.84 10.47
C TYR A 320 3.88 -18.17 10.10
N GLN A 321 4.83 -18.65 10.88
CA GLN A 321 5.56 -19.92 10.66
C GLN A 321 6.06 -20.00 9.21
N ILE A 322 6.90 -19.04 8.82
CA ILE A 322 7.38 -18.86 7.45
C ILE A 322 8.48 -19.87 7.13
N ASP A 323 8.32 -20.62 6.03
CA ASP A 323 9.31 -21.54 5.50
C ASP A 323 10.31 -20.85 4.53
N GLY A 324 9.88 -19.78 3.87
CA GLY A 324 10.73 -19.04 2.95
C GLY A 324 10.29 -17.60 2.70
N VAL A 325 11.25 -16.74 2.32
CA VAL A 325 10.99 -15.31 2.07
C VAL A 325 11.31 -14.96 0.62
N VAL A 326 10.35 -14.32 -0.04
CA VAL A 326 10.52 -13.72 -1.36
C VAL A 326 10.50 -12.20 -1.22
N GLU A 327 11.62 -11.56 -1.51
CA GLU A 327 11.71 -10.11 -1.58
C GLU A 327 11.51 -9.61 -3.00
N VAL A 328 10.55 -8.70 -3.20
CA VAL A 328 10.27 -8.08 -4.49
C VAL A 328 10.79 -6.66 -4.50
N VAL A 329 11.71 -6.37 -5.40
CA VAL A 329 12.30 -5.05 -5.62
C VAL A 329 11.91 -4.56 -7.01
N LEU A 330 11.27 -3.41 -7.10
CA LEU A 330 11.03 -2.78 -8.39
C LEU A 330 12.35 -2.21 -8.94
N GLN A 331 12.57 -2.36 -10.24
CA GLN A 331 13.74 -1.84 -10.92
C GLN A 331 14.00 -0.37 -10.56
N ALA A 332 15.24 -0.02 -10.32
CA ALA A 332 15.65 1.31 -9.90
C ALA A 332 15.00 1.84 -8.59
N CYS A 333 14.47 0.97 -7.75
CA CYS A 333 14.04 1.34 -6.39
C CYS A 333 15.24 1.26 -5.44
N HIS A 334 16.04 2.32 -5.37
CA HIS A 334 17.31 2.31 -4.64
C HIS A 334 17.16 2.01 -3.15
N THR A 335 16.13 2.56 -2.49
CA THR A 335 15.95 2.37 -1.04
C THR A 335 15.73 0.91 -0.68
N TYR A 336 14.84 0.21 -1.38
CA TYR A 336 14.61 -1.23 -1.16
C TYR A 336 15.79 -2.07 -1.63
N ALA A 337 16.40 -1.75 -2.78
CA ALA A 337 17.54 -2.49 -3.31
C ALA A 337 18.75 -2.47 -2.35
N VAL A 338 19.03 -1.33 -1.70
CA VAL A 338 20.10 -1.23 -0.69
C VAL A 338 19.74 -1.99 0.58
N GLU A 339 18.48 -1.89 1.06
CA GLU A 339 18.02 -2.58 2.26
C GLU A 339 17.97 -4.11 2.11
N SER A 340 17.86 -4.63 0.90
CA SER A 340 17.85 -6.10 0.61
C SER A 340 19.04 -6.82 1.22
N TYR A 341 20.19 -6.15 1.38
CA TYR A 341 21.33 -6.74 2.05
C TYR A 341 21.03 -7.10 3.52
N ASN A 342 20.39 -6.18 4.26
CA ASN A 342 20.04 -6.41 5.67
C ASN A 342 18.90 -7.43 5.78
N ILE A 343 17.90 -7.36 4.92
CA ILE A 343 16.78 -8.31 4.89
C ILE A 343 17.29 -9.72 4.64
N ARG A 344 18.11 -9.91 3.61
CA ARG A 344 18.76 -11.19 3.33
C ARG A 344 19.55 -11.72 4.52
N LYS A 345 20.33 -10.86 5.20
CA LYS A 345 21.12 -11.24 6.39
C LYS A 345 20.20 -11.75 7.50
N ILE A 346 19.12 -11.05 7.82
CA ILE A 346 18.14 -11.45 8.82
C ILE A 346 17.55 -12.81 8.48
N VAL A 347 17.05 -12.97 7.26
CA VAL A 347 16.38 -14.20 6.84
C VAL A 347 17.35 -15.39 6.84
N THR A 348 18.53 -15.24 6.23
CA THR A 348 19.44 -16.37 6.02
C THR A 348 20.42 -16.63 7.18
N LYS A 349 20.66 -15.66 8.08
CA LYS A 349 21.60 -15.80 9.19
C LYS A 349 20.94 -15.82 10.56
N ASP A 350 19.95 -14.92 10.78
CA ASP A 350 19.29 -14.85 12.10
C ASP A 350 18.14 -15.87 12.18
N LYS A 351 17.43 -16.11 11.06
CA LYS A 351 16.27 -17.03 10.98
C LYS A 351 16.58 -18.37 10.30
N GLU A 352 17.69 -18.47 9.59
CA GLU A 352 18.19 -19.69 8.94
C GLU A 352 17.19 -20.32 7.95
N ILE A 353 16.36 -19.49 7.27
CA ILE A 353 15.39 -19.93 6.26
C ILE A 353 15.78 -19.47 4.86
N PRO A 354 15.32 -20.15 3.81
CA PRO A 354 15.55 -19.78 2.42
C PRO A 354 15.03 -18.38 2.06
N TYR A 355 15.79 -17.69 1.20
CA TYR A 355 15.50 -16.34 0.74
C TYR A 355 15.80 -16.19 -0.74
N ILE A 356 14.91 -15.52 -1.46
CA ILE A 356 15.13 -15.09 -2.85
C ILE A 356 14.75 -13.63 -3.02
N ALA A 357 15.58 -12.85 -3.75
CA ALA A 357 15.23 -11.52 -4.19
C ALA A 357 14.89 -11.52 -5.69
N LEU A 358 13.77 -10.91 -6.04
CA LEU A 358 13.28 -10.74 -7.40
C LEU A 358 13.29 -9.25 -7.75
N GLU A 359 14.17 -8.84 -8.65
CA GLU A 359 14.10 -7.50 -9.25
C GLU A 359 13.21 -7.59 -10.50
N THR A 360 12.22 -6.68 -10.62
CA THR A 360 11.23 -6.72 -11.69
C THR A 360 10.64 -5.32 -11.97
N ASP A 361 9.82 -5.21 -13.00
CA ASP A 361 9.03 -4.04 -13.35
C ASP A 361 7.55 -4.42 -13.61
N TYR A 362 6.77 -3.53 -14.23
CA TYR A 362 5.37 -3.83 -14.56
C TYR A 362 5.16 -4.54 -15.89
N SER A 363 6.21 -4.72 -16.70
CA SER A 363 6.11 -5.48 -17.95
C SER A 363 5.95 -6.97 -17.67
N GLN A 364 5.51 -7.71 -18.69
CA GLN A 364 5.40 -9.17 -18.61
C GLN A 364 6.61 -9.90 -19.22
N THR A 365 7.64 -9.17 -19.62
CA THR A 365 8.77 -9.74 -20.37
C THR A 365 9.63 -10.71 -19.56
N ASP A 366 9.69 -10.54 -18.25
CA ASP A 366 10.45 -11.36 -17.30
C ASP A 366 9.63 -12.47 -16.61
N PHE A 367 8.32 -12.61 -16.94
CA PHE A 367 7.40 -13.56 -16.30
C PHE A 367 7.93 -15.00 -16.29
N GLY A 368 8.41 -15.49 -17.44
CA GLY A 368 8.95 -16.86 -17.54
C GLY A 368 10.19 -17.07 -16.66
N GLN A 369 11.08 -16.09 -16.59
CA GLN A 369 12.27 -16.15 -15.75
C GLN A 369 11.90 -16.11 -14.25
N ILE A 370 10.97 -15.27 -13.86
CA ILE A 370 10.46 -15.23 -12.47
C ILE A 370 9.85 -16.56 -12.08
N LYS A 371 9.01 -17.16 -12.93
CA LYS A 371 8.37 -18.45 -12.68
C LYS A 371 9.39 -19.57 -12.44
N ILE A 372 10.41 -19.69 -13.29
CA ILE A 372 11.50 -20.70 -13.14
C ILE A 372 12.24 -20.49 -11.81
N ARG A 373 12.54 -19.24 -11.44
CA ARG A 373 13.22 -18.93 -10.18
C ARG A 373 12.36 -19.27 -8.96
N MET A 374 11.04 -19.08 -9.03
CA MET A 374 10.12 -19.45 -7.96
C MET A 374 9.96 -20.96 -7.83
N GLU A 375 9.92 -21.69 -8.96
CA GLU A 375 9.90 -23.15 -8.98
C GLU A 375 11.14 -23.72 -8.28
N ALA A 376 12.33 -23.28 -8.67
CA ALA A 376 13.57 -23.67 -8.01
C ALA A 376 13.62 -23.26 -6.53
N PHE A 377 13.00 -22.13 -6.15
CA PHE A 377 12.92 -21.72 -4.77
C PHE A 377 12.00 -22.62 -3.93
N LEU A 378 10.85 -23.02 -4.47
CA LEU A 378 9.93 -23.95 -3.77
C LEU A 378 10.55 -25.36 -3.64
N GLU A 379 11.32 -25.84 -4.61
CA GLU A 379 12.07 -27.11 -4.51
C GLU A 379 13.06 -27.11 -3.33
N LEU A 380 13.58 -25.97 -2.91
CA LEU A 380 14.46 -25.88 -1.73
C LEU A 380 13.70 -25.99 -0.40
N LEU A 381 12.37 -25.79 -0.43
CA LEU A 381 11.53 -25.83 0.77
C LEU A 381 10.92 -27.21 1.04
N GLY A 382 11.14 -28.18 0.13
CA GLY A 382 10.72 -29.56 0.27
C GLY A 382 9.51 -29.91 -0.51
#